data_82f08485ca24c30b33730c8496f39959
#
_entry.id   82f08485ca24c30b33730c8496f39959
#
_cell.length_a   1.000
_cell.length_b   1.000
_cell.length_c   1.000
_cell.angle_alpha   90.00
_cell.angle_beta   90.00
_cell.angle_gamma   90.00
#
_symmetry.space_group_name_H-M   'P 1'
#
loop_
_entity.id
_entity.type
_entity.pdbx_description
1 polymer ?
#
loop_
_entity_poly.entity_id
_entity_poly.type
_entity_poly.pdbx_seq_one_letter_code
_entity_poly.pdbx_strand_id
1 'polypeptide(L)'
;QKRPDFTRWNQEFSYGWIIHEKKPITWHINPILISAIDIENSTAFQLQIDSINDQFLAASFQDHIVAGSVFSFEYNSQKTKMNKSEFYAKATVESAGGLLYQIHELMGKDKNDITNSYDLLGIRYAHYKKASVDLRYYQPVLYRSKMVYRLFSGVGIPQSNLREALPFEKSFFSGGANSMRA
;
A
#
# COMPACT_ATOMS: atom_id res chain seq x y z
N GLN A 1 14.64 3.78 8.68
CA GLN A 1 15.70 3.64 7.68
C GLN A 1 16.55 4.93 7.70
N LYS A 2 17.86 4.79 7.85
CA LYS A 2 18.79 5.92 7.86
C LYS A 2 19.68 5.86 6.62
N ARG A 3 19.70 6.94 5.84
CA ARG A 3 20.60 7.16 4.70
C ARG A 3 21.30 8.51 4.88
N PRO A 4 22.42 8.78 4.19
CA PRO A 4 23.11 10.08 4.31
C PRO A 4 22.21 11.26 3.91
N ASP A 5 21.25 11.04 3.02
CA ASP A 5 20.40 12.08 2.44
C ASP A 5 19.11 12.31 3.24
N PHE A 6 18.58 11.27 3.88
CA PHE A 6 17.36 11.36 4.69
C PHE A 6 17.27 10.28 5.77
N THR A 7 16.54 10.57 6.83
CA THR A 7 16.15 9.60 7.84
C THR A 7 14.63 9.43 7.80
N ARG A 8 14.16 8.18 7.75
CA ARG A 8 12.74 7.87 7.74
C ARG A 8 12.38 6.98 8.91
N TRP A 9 11.42 7.44 9.69
CA TRP A 9 10.78 6.69 10.76
C TRP A 9 9.40 6.25 10.30
N ASN A 10 9.09 4.99 10.47
CA ASN A 10 7.78 4.43 10.19
C ASN A 10 7.28 3.67 11.41
N GLN A 11 6.15 4.11 11.95
CA GLN A 11 5.45 3.46 13.05
C GLN A 11 4.12 2.97 12.50
N GLU A 12 3.91 1.65 12.53
CA GLU A 12 2.69 1.02 12.04
C GLU A 12 2.00 0.25 13.17
N PHE A 13 0.72 0.52 13.33
CA PHE A 13 -0.19 -0.25 14.17
C PHE A 13 -1.30 -0.82 13.30
N SER A 14 -1.53 -2.12 13.38
CA SER A 14 -2.64 -2.77 12.70
C SER A 14 -3.35 -3.74 13.64
N TYR A 15 -4.67 -3.78 13.53
CA TYR A 15 -5.50 -4.75 14.23
C TYR A 15 -6.46 -5.40 13.25
N GLY A 16 -6.58 -6.72 13.32
CA GLY A 16 -7.43 -7.44 12.40
C GLY A 16 -7.59 -8.91 12.73
N TRP A 17 -8.35 -9.59 11.89
CA TRP A 17 -8.66 -11.01 12.00
C TRP A 17 -8.20 -11.76 10.75
N ILE A 18 -7.70 -12.97 10.97
CA ILE A 18 -7.44 -13.94 9.93
C ILE A 18 -8.43 -15.07 10.11
N ILE A 19 -9.34 -15.20 9.17
CA ILE A 19 -10.39 -16.21 9.19
C ILE A 19 -10.03 -17.27 8.17
N HIS A 20 -9.71 -18.46 8.68
CA HIS A 20 -9.54 -19.65 7.84
C HIS A 20 -10.87 -20.34 7.70
N GLU A 21 -11.49 -20.17 6.55
CA GLU A 21 -12.60 -21.02 6.16
C GLU A 21 -12.08 -22.42 5.79
N LYS A 22 -12.92 -23.37 5.45
CA LYS A 22 -12.45 -24.69 4.99
C LYS A 22 -11.41 -24.48 3.88
N LYS A 23 -10.19 -25.04 4.08
CA LYS A 23 -9.14 -24.96 3.05
C LYS A 23 -9.77 -25.12 1.65
N PRO A 24 -9.48 -24.26 0.71
CA PRO A 24 -8.28 -23.42 0.52
C PRO A 24 -8.45 -21.92 0.76
N ILE A 25 -9.48 -21.47 1.46
CA ILE A 25 -9.87 -20.05 1.56
C ILE A 25 -9.38 -19.44 2.88
N THR A 26 -8.81 -18.23 2.78
CA THR A 26 -8.42 -17.42 3.94
C THR A 26 -8.86 -15.97 3.71
N TRP A 27 -9.50 -15.39 4.71
CA TRP A 27 -9.85 -13.97 4.74
C TRP A 27 -8.92 -13.24 5.70
N HIS A 28 -8.39 -12.11 5.27
CA HIS A 28 -7.65 -11.17 6.12
C HIS A 28 -8.47 -9.90 6.21
N ILE A 29 -8.91 -9.55 7.39
CA ILE A 29 -9.77 -8.39 7.66
C ILE A 29 -9.05 -7.51 8.65
N ASN A 30 -8.44 -6.44 8.19
CA ASN A 30 -7.77 -5.43 9.01
C ASN A 30 -8.58 -4.13 8.97
N PRO A 31 -9.57 -3.96 9.87
CA PRO A 31 -10.39 -2.75 9.90
C PRO A 31 -9.61 -1.53 10.37
N ILE A 32 -8.53 -1.73 11.12
CA ILE A 32 -7.70 -0.66 11.65
C ILE A 32 -6.27 -0.87 11.19
N LEU A 33 -5.80 0.08 10.39
CA LEU A 33 -4.41 0.24 9.99
C LEU A 33 -4.05 1.71 10.19
N ILE A 34 -3.07 1.98 11.02
CA ILE A 34 -2.54 3.33 11.24
C ILE A 34 -1.03 3.26 11.05
N SER A 35 -0.53 4.05 10.12
CA SER A 35 0.90 4.19 9.86
C SER A 35 1.25 5.67 9.91
N ALA A 36 2.15 6.05 10.79
CA ALA A 36 2.71 7.39 10.88
C ALA A 36 4.13 7.36 10.30
N ILE A 37 4.37 8.23 9.35
CA ILE A 37 5.63 8.33 8.62
C ILE A 37 6.18 9.73 8.84
N ASP A 38 7.37 9.77 9.40
CA ASP A 38 8.15 10.96 9.69
C ASP A 38 9.47 10.90 8.89
N ILE A 39 9.77 11.96 8.14
CA ILE A 39 10.89 12.00 7.21
C ILE A 39 11.71 13.26 7.44
N GLU A 40 12.90 13.09 7.98
CA GLU A 40 13.88 14.16 8.13
C GLU A 40 14.82 14.19 6.92
N ASN A 41 14.68 15.18 6.06
CA ASN A 41 15.53 15.39 4.90
C ASN A 41 16.75 16.22 5.27
N SER A 42 17.93 15.88 4.71
CA SER A 42 19.08 16.78 4.78
C SER A 42 18.86 18.02 3.92
N THR A 43 19.45 19.15 4.29
CA THR A 43 19.31 20.43 3.54
C THR A 43 19.74 20.28 2.07
N ALA A 44 20.82 19.53 1.81
CA ALA A 44 21.30 19.29 0.47
C ALA A 44 20.32 18.45 -0.36
N PHE A 45 19.69 17.45 0.23
CA PHE A 45 18.71 16.60 -0.42
C PHE A 45 17.40 17.34 -0.70
N GLN A 46 16.96 18.21 0.22
CA GLN A 46 15.79 19.05 0.00
C GLN A 46 15.98 19.98 -1.20
N LEU A 47 17.14 20.63 -1.33
CA LEU A 47 17.45 21.46 -2.49
C LEU A 47 17.47 20.67 -3.81
N GLN A 48 17.90 19.41 -3.79
CA GLN A 48 17.83 18.53 -4.96
C GLN A 48 16.38 18.21 -5.34
N ILE A 49 15.53 17.87 -4.38
CA ILE A 49 14.10 17.62 -4.63
C ILE A 49 13.43 18.85 -5.24
N ASP A 50 13.68 20.02 -4.67
CA ASP A 50 13.12 21.29 -5.14
C ASP A 50 13.60 21.64 -6.57
N SER A 51 14.87 21.31 -6.89
CA SER A 51 15.43 21.57 -8.23
C SER A 51 14.82 20.70 -9.32
N ILE A 52 14.36 19.47 -9.00
CA ILE A 52 13.75 18.54 -9.95
C ILE A 52 12.34 18.99 -10.31
N ASN A 53 11.67 19.79 -9.45
CA ASN A 53 10.31 20.29 -9.63
C ASN A 53 9.28 19.21 -9.96
N ASP A 54 9.45 18.02 -9.36
CA ASP A 54 8.53 16.89 -9.48
C ASP A 54 7.66 16.79 -8.22
N GLN A 55 6.38 17.07 -8.38
CA GLN A 55 5.41 17.05 -7.27
C GLN A 55 5.25 15.64 -6.66
N PHE A 56 5.37 14.58 -7.47
CA PHE A 56 5.29 13.20 -6.97
C PHE A 56 6.49 12.86 -6.10
N LEU A 57 7.68 13.28 -6.54
CA LEU A 57 8.91 13.09 -5.78
C LEU A 57 8.84 13.88 -4.46
N ALA A 58 8.48 15.14 -4.51
CA ALA A 58 8.33 15.99 -3.33
C ALA A 58 7.32 15.42 -2.33
N ALA A 59 6.15 14.98 -2.80
CA ALA A 59 5.13 14.37 -1.95
C ALA A 59 5.58 13.05 -1.30
N SER A 60 6.49 12.31 -1.94
CA SER A 60 7.03 11.05 -1.43
C SER A 60 7.96 11.21 -0.23
N PHE A 61 8.49 12.42 -0.01
CA PHE A 61 9.42 12.76 1.07
C PHE A 61 8.82 13.74 2.08
N GLN A 62 7.50 13.78 2.20
CA GLN A 62 6.79 14.55 3.20
C GLN A 62 6.19 13.64 4.28
N ASP A 63 6.08 14.18 5.49
CA ASP A 63 5.42 13.51 6.59
C ASP A 63 3.95 13.28 6.26
N HIS A 64 3.47 12.09 6.57
CA HIS A 64 2.07 11.77 6.38
C HIS A 64 1.60 10.63 7.28
N ILE A 65 0.29 10.62 7.53
CA ILE A 65 -0.38 9.55 8.24
C ILE A 65 -1.24 8.77 7.26
N VAL A 66 -1.18 7.45 7.34
CA VAL A 66 -2.09 6.54 6.66
C VAL A 66 -2.99 5.91 7.71
N ALA A 67 -4.28 6.21 7.68
CA ALA A 67 -5.27 5.59 8.56
C ALA A 67 -6.38 4.98 7.72
N GLY A 68 -6.55 3.67 7.79
CA GLY A 68 -7.47 2.99 6.89
C GLY A 68 -7.78 1.55 7.27
N SER A 69 -8.30 0.82 6.30
CA SER A 69 -8.69 -0.58 6.40
C SER A 69 -8.18 -1.36 5.20
N VAL A 70 -7.83 -2.62 5.44
CA VAL A 70 -7.37 -3.55 4.40
C VAL A 70 -8.18 -4.84 4.48
N PHE A 71 -8.73 -5.26 3.34
CA PHE A 71 -9.40 -6.53 3.18
C PHE A 71 -8.68 -7.35 2.13
N SER A 72 -8.35 -8.61 2.44
CA SER A 72 -7.77 -9.52 1.48
C SER A 72 -8.51 -10.86 1.51
N PHE A 73 -8.80 -11.34 0.31
CA PHE A 73 -9.28 -12.69 0.06
C PHE A 73 -8.12 -13.49 -0.55
N GLU A 74 -7.85 -14.66 0.00
CA GLU A 74 -6.83 -15.57 -0.50
C GLU A 74 -7.41 -16.95 -0.73
N TYR A 75 -7.24 -17.45 -1.95
CA TYR A 75 -7.52 -18.81 -2.33
C TYR A 75 -6.20 -19.51 -2.66
N ASN A 76 -5.87 -20.58 -1.93
CA ASN A 76 -4.62 -21.31 -2.10
C ASN A 76 -4.88 -22.81 -2.17
N SER A 77 -4.90 -23.37 -3.37
CA SER A 77 -5.07 -24.80 -3.59
C SER A 77 -3.77 -25.59 -3.53
N GLN A 78 -2.64 -24.94 -3.21
CA GLN A 78 -1.36 -25.61 -3.12
C GLN A 78 -1.40 -26.72 -2.06
N LYS A 79 -1.33 -27.93 -2.53
CA LYS A 79 -1.27 -29.15 -1.70
C LYS A 79 0.13 -29.73 -1.79
N THR A 80 0.55 -30.35 -0.72
CA THR A 80 1.87 -31.03 -0.62
C THR A 80 2.02 -32.22 -1.58
N LYS A 81 0.99 -32.54 -2.37
CA LYS A 81 1.05 -33.67 -3.31
C LYS A 81 1.72 -33.23 -4.61
N MET A 82 2.84 -33.86 -4.90
CA MET A 82 3.53 -33.74 -6.19
C MET A 82 2.59 -34.18 -7.33
N ASN A 83 2.70 -33.49 -8.47
CA ASN A 83 2.06 -33.87 -9.74
C ASN A 83 0.58 -33.47 -9.95
N LYS A 84 0.09 -32.42 -9.29
CA LYS A 84 -1.21 -31.80 -9.60
C LYS A 84 -1.05 -30.31 -9.91
N SER A 85 -1.86 -29.84 -10.85
CA SER A 85 -1.99 -28.40 -11.09
C SER A 85 -2.56 -27.72 -9.84
N GLU A 86 -2.00 -26.56 -9.51
CA GLU A 86 -2.39 -25.79 -8.34
C GLU A 86 -2.70 -24.35 -8.74
N PHE A 87 -3.62 -23.74 -8.05
CA PHE A 87 -4.04 -22.37 -8.29
C PHE A 87 -3.94 -21.55 -7.01
N TYR A 88 -3.42 -20.35 -7.14
CA TYR A 88 -3.38 -19.33 -6.10
C TYR A 88 -4.02 -18.06 -6.62
N ALA A 89 -4.91 -17.48 -5.86
CA ALA A 89 -5.52 -16.19 -6.13
C ALA A 89 -5.55 -15.35 -4.86
N LYS A 90 -5.11 -14.11 -4.94
CA LYS A 90 -5.23 -13.14 -3.87
C LYS A 90 -5.79 -11.86 -4.41
N ALA A 91 -6.88 -11.39 -3.82
CA ALA A 91 -7.47 -10.09 -4.08
C ALA A 91 -7.34 -9.24 -2.81
N THR A 92 -6.89 -8.01 -2.93
CA THR A 92 -6.74 -7.07 -1.81
C THR A 92 -7.39 -5.75 -2.16
N VAL A 93 -8.17 -5.23 -1.24
CA VAL A 93 -8.76 -3.89 -1.30
C VAL A 93 -8.32 -3.12 -0.06
N GLU A 94 -7.80 -1.93 -0.26
CA GLU A 94 -7.35 -1.01 0.79
C GLU A 94 -8.03 0.34 0.60
N SER A 95 -8.52 0.90 1.69
CA SER A 95 -9.10 2.25 1.72
C SER A 95 -8.54 3.01 2.92
N ALA A 96 -7.96 4.15 2.68
CA ALA A 96 -7.39 5.00 3.73
C ALA A 96 -7.95 6.42 3.67
N GLY A 97 -8.04 7.08 4.82
CA GLY A 97 -8.42 8.48 4.97
C GLY A 97 -9.89 8.82 4.75
N GLY A 98 -10.68 7.95 4.12
CA GLY A 98 -12.05 8.27 3.73
C GLY A 98 -12.96 8.59 4.91
N LEU A 99 -12.85 7.82 5.98
CA LEU A 99 -13.64 8.02 7.20
C LEU A 99 -13.23 9.31 7.92
N LEU A 100 -11.94 9.57 8.04
CA LEU A 100 -11.41 10.82 8.62
C LEU A 100 -11.84 12.04 7.81
N TYR A 101 -11.81 11.94 6.50
CA TYR A 101 -12.24 13.00 5.61
C TYR A 101 -13.72 13.36 5.83
N GLN A 102 -14.60 12.35 5.90
CA GLN A 102 -16.01 12.56 6.16
C GLN A 102 -16.26 13.17 7.55
N ILE A 103 -15.55 12.71 8.58
CA ILE A 103 -15.67 13.28 9.94
C ILE A 103 -15.27 14.75 9.93
N HIS A 104 -14.14 15.13 9.31
CA HIS A 104 -13.71 16.52 9.25
C HIS A 104 -14.69 17.40 8.47
N GLU A 105 -15.26 16.89 7.39
CA GLU A 105 -16.26 17.60 6.59
C GLU A 105 -17.55 17.82 7.38
N LEU A 106 -18.03 16.80 8.12
CA LEU A 106 -19.21 16.91 8.97
C LEU A 106 -19.02 17.85 10.17
N MET A 107 -17.80 17.90 10.71
CA MET A 107 -17.46 18.82 11.81
C MET A 107 -17.21 20.25 11.34
N GLY A 108 -17.27 20.52 10.03
CA GLY A 108 -17.00 21.84 9.48
C GLY A 108 -15.58 22.35 9.74
N LYS A 109 -14.61 21.43 9.84
CA LYS A 109 -13.21 21.82 10.06
C LYS A 109 -12.65 22.50 8.83
N ASP A 110 -11.97 23.61 9.00
CA ASP A 110 -11.32 24.32 7.92
C ASP A 110 -10.15 23.51 7.36
N LYS A 111 -9.98 23.57 6.05
CA LYS A 111 -8.82 23.01 5.38
C LYS A 111 -7.63 23.94 5.52
N ASN A 112 -6.44 23.39 5.51
CA ASN A 112 -5.22 24.16 5.45
C ASN A 112 -5.19 24.99 4.16
N ASP A 113 -4.99 26.31 4.25
CA ASP A 113 -5.05 27.26 3.11
C ASP A 113 -3.97 26.97 2.06
N ILE A 114 -2.83 26.41 2.47
CA ILE A 114 -1.69 26.16 1.58
C ILE A 114 -1.88 24.84 0.81
N THR A 115 -2.31 23.78 1.50
CA THR A 115 -2.37 22.43 0.95
C THR A 115 -3.78 22.02 0.51
N ASN A 116 -4.80 22.83 0.85
CA ASN A 116 -6.21 22.52 0.63
C ASN A 116 -6.61 21.13 1.14
N SER A 117 -5.99 20.71 2.23
CA SER A 117 -6.16 19.39 2.84
C SER A 117 -6.47 19.50 4.33
N TYR A 118 -7.06 18.45 4.89
CA TYR A 118 -7.24 18.33 6.33
C TYR A 118 -5.99 17.70 6.96
N ASP A 119 -5.64 18.21 8.14
CA ASP A 119 -4.54 17.70 8.95
C ASP A 119 -5.07 16.98 10.19
N LEU A 120 -4.42 15.88 10.55
CA LEU A 120 -4.61 15.17 11.79
C LEU A 120 -3.36 15.38 12.67
N LEU A 121 -3.53 16.05 13.82
CA LEU A 121 -2.42 16.42 14.71
C LEU A 121 -1.31 17.24 14.03
N GLY A 122 -1.66 18.06 13.04
CA GLY A 122 -0.71 18.88 12.30
C GLY A 122 0.02 18.16 11.16
N ILE A 123 -0.30 16.88 10.91
CA ILE A 123 0.28 16.09 9.84
C ILE A 123 -0.82 15.74 8.83
N ARG A 124 -0.52 15.87 7.55
CA ARG A 124 -1.44 15.48 6.47
C ARG A 124 -1.69 13.97 6.50
N TYR A 125 -2.93 13.56 6.30
CA TYR A 125 -3.23 12.14 6.14
C TYR A 125 -3.55 11.78 4.69
N ALA A 126 -3.12 10.60 4.30
CA ALA A 126 -3.37 10.07 2.96
C ALA A 126 -4.84 9.65 2.81
N HIS A 127 -5.45 10.05 1.68
CA HIS A 127 -6.80 9.64 1.31
C HIS A 127 -6.75 8.95 -0.06
N TYR A 128 -6.90 7.64 -0.08
CA TYR A 128 -6.84 6.85 -1.32
C TYR A 128 -7.67 5.57 -1.24
N LYS A 129 -7.92 5.00 -2.40
CA LYS A 129 -8.44 3.64 -2.58
C LYS A 129 -7.47 2.85 -3.43
N LYS A 130 -7.21 1.61 -3.06
CA LYS A 130 -6.28 0.73 -3.75
C LYS A 130 -6.88 -0.65 -3.86
N ALA A 131 -6.76 -1.27 -5.04
CA ALA A 131 -7.17 -2.64 -5.28
C ALA A 131 -6.07 -3.37 -6.05
N SER A 132 -5.88 -4.65 -5.75
CA SER A 132 -4.91 -5.49 -6.46
C SER A 132 -5.35 -6.94 -6.50
N VAL A 133 -4.93 -7.63 -7.57
CA VAL A 133 -5.18 -9.06 -7.79
C VAL A 133 -3.88 -9.72 -8.19
N ASP A 134 -3.52 -10.83 -7.54
CA ASP A 134 -2.37 -11.70 -7.84
C ASP A 134 -2.91 -13.11 -8.12
N LEU A 135 -2.81 -13.56 -9.36
CA LEU A 135 -3.20 -14.90 -9.80
C LEU A 135 -1.97 -15.69 -10.17
N ARG A 136 -1.88 -16.92 -9.68
CA ARG A 136 -0.77 -17.83 -10.01
C ARG A 136 -1.32 -19.20 -10.33
N TYR A 137 -0.85 -19.74 -11.44
CA TYR A 137 -1.16 -21.10 -11.86
C TYR A 137 0.14 -21.92 -11.94
N TYR A 138 0.15 -23.02 -11.23
CA TYR A 138 1.29 -23.93 -11.14
C TYR A 138 0.98 -25.19 -11.92
N GLN A 139 1.66 -25.38 -13.04
CA GLN A 139 1.50 -26.54 -13.90
C GLN A 139 2.69 -27.49 -13.72
N PRO A 140 2.50 -28.73 -13.31
CA PRO A 140 3.56 -29.71 -13.31
C PRO A 140 3.94 -30.05 -14.76
N VAL A 141 5.22 -29.98 -15.08
CA VAL A 141 5.77 -30.29 -16.43
C VAL A 141 6.53 -31.60 -16.38
N LEU A 142 7.33 -31.79 -15.34
CA LEU A 142 8.12 -32.99 -15.09
C LEU A 142 7.93 -33.43 -13.63
N TYR A 143 8.40 -34.63 -13.30
CA TYR A 143 8.25 -35.21 -11.96
C TYR A 143 8.68 -34.27 -10.80
N ARG A 144 9.69 -33.41 -11.06
CA ARG A 144 10.22 -32.45 -10.05
C ARG A 144 10.21 -31.00 -10.51
N SER A 145 9.55 -30.69 -11.64
CA SER A 145 9.55 -29.34 -12.21
C SER A 145 8.13 -28.86 -12.41
N LYS A 146 7.88 -27.61 -12.02
CA LYS A 146 6.61 -26.90 -12.24
C LYS A 146 6.85 -25.65 -13.05
N MET A 147 6.00 -25.35 -14.00
CA MET A 147 5.91 -24.07 -14.68
C MET A 147 4.91 -23.22 -13.93
N VAL A 148 5.27 -21.96 -13.68
CA VAL A 148 4.45 -21.02 -12.93
C VAL A 148 4.08 -19.85 -13.83
N TYR A 149 2.79 -19.66 -14.02
CA TYR A 149 2.23 -18.47 -14.68
C TYR A 149 1.73 -17.52 -13.60
N ARG A 150 2.13 -16.25 -13.67
CA ARG A 150 1.68 -15.22 -12.74
C ARG A 150 1.10 -14.04 -13.48
N LEU A 151 -0.08 -13.61 -13.06
CA LEU A 151 -0.71 -12.37 -13.48
C LEU A 151 -0.93 -11.51 -12.23
N PHE A 152 -0.31 -10.33 -12.23
CA PHE A 152 -0.52 -9.33 -11.20
C PHE A 152 -1.09 -8.06 -11.84
N SER A 153 -2.16 -7.53 -11.25
CA SER A 153 -2.76 -6.26 -11.64
C SER A 153 -3.16 -5.48 -10.41
N GLY A 154 -3.03 -4.17 -10.47
CA GLY A 154 -3.43 -3.32 -9.38
C GLY A 154 -3.71 -1.89 -9.84
N VAL A 155 -4.59 -1.23 -9.13
CA VAL A 155 -4.95 0.17 -9.31
C VAL A 155 -4.96 0.87 -7.97
N GLY A 156 -4.42 2.08 -7.92
CA GLY A 156 -4.47 2.95 -6.76
C GLY A 156 -4.91 4.34 -7.19
N ILE A 157 -5.91 4.89 -6.51
CA ILE A 157 -6.54 6.15 -6.83
C ILE A 157 -6.40 7.07 -5.62
N PRO A 158 -5.53 8.10 -5.67
CA PRO A 158 -5.49 9.14 -4.66
C PRO A 158 -6.77 9.96 -4.70
N GLN A 159 -7.21 10.42 -3.54
CA GLN A 159 -8.44 11.20 -3.37
C GLN A 159 -8.15 12.52 -2.66
N SER A 160 -9.19 13.24 -2.36
CA SER A 160 -9.27 14.65 -1.98
C SER A 160 -8.20 15.22 -1.03
N ASN A 161 -7.62 14.43 -0.13
CA ASN A 161 -6.73 14.96 0.91
C ASN A 161 -5.24 14.91 0.59
N LEU A 162 -4.82 14.01 -0.28
CA LEU A 162 -3.45 13.90 -0.81
C LEU A 162 -3.59 13.52 -2.29
N ARG A 163 -3.93 14.51 -3.12
CA ARG A 163 -4.27 14.28 -4.53
C ARG A 163 -3.07 14.05 -5.42
N GLU A 164 -1.92 14.55 -5.02
CA GLU A 164 -0.73 14.63 -5.86
C GLU A 164 -0.21 13.23 -6.20
N ALA A 165 -0.18 12.33 -5.21
CA ALA A 165 0.30 10.96 -5.39
C ALA A 165 -0.26 10.02 -4.33
N LEU A 166 -0.17 8.70 -4.61
CA LEU A 166 -0.22 7.70 -3.56
C LEU A 166 1.04 7.82 -2.69
N PRO A 167 0.94 7.60 -1.37
CA PRO A 167 2.11 7.44 -0.53
C PRO A 167 3.11 6.46 -1.16
N PHE A 168 4.40 6.76 -1.06
CA PHE A 168 5.45 5.96 -1.69
C PHE A 168 5.34 4.46 -1.32
N GLU A 169 5.12 4.15 -0.04
CA GLU A 169 4.98 2.77 0.45
C GLU A 169 3.71 2.05 -0.02
N LYS A 170 2.74 2.81 -0.53
CA LYS A 170 1.48 2.28 -1.07
C LYS A 170 1.46 2.23 -2.59
N SER A 171 2.46 2.79 -3.24
CA SER A 171 2.61 2.76 -4.69
C SER A 171 2.95 1.36 -5.20
N PHE A 172 2.62 1.09 -6.46
CA PHE A 172 3.03 -0.14 -7.12
C PHE A 172 4.38 0.07 -7.79
N PHE A 173 5.33 -0.79 -7.48
CA PHE A 173 6.66 -0.77 -8.08
C PHE A 173 6.88 -2.03 -8.91
N SER A 174 7.49 -1.88 -10.08
CA SER A 174 8.02 -2.98 -10.88
C SER A 174 9.54 -3.09 -10.66
N GLY A 175 10.10 -4.31 -10.64
CA GLY A 175 11.55 -4.51 -10.57
C GLY A 175 12.13 -4.75 -9.18
N GLY A 176 11.38 -5.24 -8.21
CA GLY A 176 11.89 -5.68 -6.90
C GLY A 176 12.22 -7.17 -6.82
N ALA A 177 12.67 -7.65 -5.67
CA ALA A 177 13.02 -9.06 -5.42
C ALA A 177 11.86 -10.04 -5.69
N ASN A 178 10.61 -9.57 -5.57
CA ASN A 178 9.37 -10.34 -5.79
C ASN A 178 8.62 -9.91 -7.07
N SER A 179 9.24 -9.10 -7.92
CA SER A 179 8.68 -8.59 -9.16
C SER A 179 9.49 -9.10 -10.36
N MET A 180 9.15 -8.65 -11.58
CA MET A 180 9.95 -8.96 -12.75
C MET A 180 11.38 -8.40 -12.60
N ARG A 181 12.36 -9.27 -12.68
CA ARG A 181 13.76 -8.87 -12.93
C ARG A 181 13.96 -8.83 -14.44
N ALA A 182 14.32 -7.65 -14.93
CA ALA A 182 14.84 -7.52 -16.28
C ALA A 182 16.26 -8.08 -16.33
#